data_edb1ad7ce3a98e982d4b7d8aa0ce52cd
#
_entry.id   edb1ad7ce3a98e982d4b7d8aa0ce52cd
#
_cell.length_a   1.000
_cell.length_b   1.000
_cell.length_c   1.000
_cell.angle_alpha   90.00
_cell.angle_beta   90.00
_cell.angle_gamma   90.00
#
_symmetry.space_group_name_H-M   'P 1'
#
loop_
_entity.id
_entity.type
_entity.pdbx_description
1 polymer ?
#
loop_
_entity_poly.entity_id
_entity_poly.type
_entity_poly.pdbx_seq_one_letter_code
_entity_poly.pdbx_strand_id
1 'polypeptide(L)'
;LDIEIIEPLDKAPGNPYSDFLIQHGNGIHHIGVKVGGQKFLMKEMQERGIPRYNYAEMGPVLADGTRKSCTFYDLRRQLGVILECGSVVVGPLASDPRAGNPEDFVSD
;
A
#
# COMPACT_ATOMS: atom_id res chain seq x y z
N LEU A 1 0.11 19.19 1.87
CA LEU A 1 0.49 18.10 2.77
C LEU A 1 -0.74 17.62 3.50
N ASP A 2 -1.08 16.36 3.33
CA ASP A 2 -2.18 15.72 4.06
C ASP A 2 -1.58 14.89 5.19
N ILE A 3 -2.19 14.96 6.37
CA ILE A 3 -1.79 14.16 7.52
C ILE A 3 -2.95 13.22 7.85
N GLU A 4 -2.68 11.92 7.83
CA GLU A 4 -3.60 10.88 8.24
C GLU A 4 -3.28 10.45 9.67
N ILE A 5 -4.27 10.52 10.55
CA ILE A 5 -4.16 10.05 11.94
C ILE A 5 -4.86 8.70 12.01
N ILE A 6 -4.10 7.67 12.35
CA ILE A 6 -4.59 6.28 12.37
C ILE A 6 -4.58 5.77 13.81
N GLU A 7 -5.74 5.33 14.27
CA GLU A 7 -5.91 4.56 15.51
C GLU A 7 -6.43 3.16 15.16
N PRO A 8 -5.62 2.10 15.31
CA PRO A 8 -6.12 0.74 15.09
C PRO A 8 -7.14 0.37 16.16
N LEU A 9 -8.33 -0.01 15.73
CA LEU A 9 -9.41 -0.45 16.62
C LEU A 9 -9.13 -1.83 17.23
N ASP A 10 -8.48 -2.70 16.44
CA ASP A 10 -7.98 -3.98 16.91
C ASP A 10 -6.49 -3.87 17.22
N LYS A 11 -6.13 -4.14 18.46
CA LYS A 11 -4.74 -4.12 18.95
C LYS A 11 -4.09 -5.51 18.91
N ALA A 12 -4.74 -6.48 18.28
CA ALA A 12 -4.16 -7.80 18.11
C ALA A 12 -2.96 -7.76 17.14
N PRO A 13 -1.95 -8.61 17.35
CA PRO A 13 -0.84 -8.78 16.40
C PRO A 13 -1.33 -9.25 15.02
N GLY A 14 -0.61 -8.86 13.97
CA GLY A 14 -0.91 -9.22 12.59
C GLY A 14 -1.59 -8.11 11.78
N ASN A 15 -1.95 -7.01 12.41
CA ASN A 15 -2.35 -5.79 11.74
C ASN A 15 -1.14 -4.84 11.66
N PRO A 16 -0.74 -4.37 10.47
CA PRO A 16 0.45 -3.54 10.30
C PRO A 16 0.50 -2.30 11.20
N TYR A 17 -0.63 -1.66 11.42
CA TYR A 17 -0.72 -0.48 12.27
C TYR A 17 -0.62 -0.82 13.77
N SER A 18 -1.26 -1.93 14.17
CA SER A 18 -1.17 -2.42 15.55
C SER A 18 0.24 -2.90 15.87
N ASP A 19 0.87 -3.63 14.95
CA ASP A 19 2.23 -4.12 15.11
C ASP A 19 3.22 -2.96 15.26
N PHE A 20 3.06 -1.91 14.45
CA PHE A 20 3.88 -0.71 14.57
C PHE A 20 3.70 -0.04 15.94
N LEU A 21 2.46 0.13 16.37
CA LEU A 21 2.13 0.77 17.65
C LEU A 21 2.69 -0.02 18.83
N ILE A 22 2.61 -1.36 18.79
CA ILE A 22 3.16 -2.24 19.82
C ILE A 22 4.69 -2.15 19.87
N GLN A 23 5.34 -2.12 18.74
CA GLN A 23 6.81 -2.15 18.65
C GLN A 23 7.46 -0.79 18.88
N HIS A 24 6.82 0.29 18.46
CA HIS A 24 7.41 1.63 18.38
C HIS A 24 6.66 2.70 19.19
N GLY A 25 5.43 2.41 19.62
CA GLY A 25 4.56 3.44 20.19
C GLY A 25 4.04 4.40 19.11
N ASN A 26 3.65 5.60 19.51
CA ASN A 26 3.18 6.62 18.60
C ASN A 26 4.34 7.11 17.70
N GLY A 27 4.06 7.30 16.43
CA GLY A 27 5.06 7.75 15.49
C GLY A 27 4.57 7.79 14.05
N ILE A 28 5.47 8.05 13.13
CA ILE A 28 5.18 8.06 11.69
C ILE A 28 5.27 6.61 11.19
N HIS A 29 4.13 6.05 10.77
CA HIS A 29 4.06 4.70 10.23
C HIS A 29 4.52 4.66 8.77
N HIS A 30 4.04 5.57 7.94
CA HIS A 30 4.34 5.60 6.51
C HIS A 30 4.32 7.01 5.93
N ILE A 31 4.85 7.13 4.74
CA ILE A 31 4.76 8.32 3.92
C ILE A 31 4.03 7.96 2.63
N GLY A 32 2.94 8.66 2.34
CA GLY A 32 2.18 8.51 1.11
C GLY A 32 2.77 9.33 -0.02
N VAL A 33 2.93 8.72 -1.19
CA VAL A 33 3.36 9.39 -2.41
C VAL A 33 2.43 9.06 -3.56
N LYS A 34 2.25 10.02 -4.46
CA LYS A 34 1.63 9.78 -5.76
C LYS A 34 2.73 9.50 -6.76
N VAL A 35 2.65 8.35 -7.42
CA VAL A 35 3.60 7.97 -8.45
C VAL A 35 2.86 7.75 -9.76
N GLY A 36 3.34 8.37 -10.82
CA GLY A 36 2.98 7.97 -12.17
C GLY A 36 3.70 6.68 -12.53
N GLY A 37 3.04 5.81 -13.31
CA GLY A 37 3.66 4.55 -13.73
C GLY A 37 3.74 3.50 -12.63
N GLN A 38 2.63 3.23 -11.97
CA GLN A 38 2.53 2.26 -10.88
C GLN A 38 3.10 0.89 -11.25
N LYS A 39 2.83 0.39 -12.43
CA LYS A 39 3.39 -0.89 -12.91
C LYS A 39 4.91 -0.88 -12.96
N PHE A 40 5.49 0.22 -13.40
CA PHE A 40 6.94 0.38 -13.42
C PHE A 40 7.50 0.35 -11.99
N LEU A 41 6.90 1.09 -11.08
CA LEU A 41 7.33 1.10 -9.68
C LEU A 41 7.25 -0.30 -9.04
N MET A 42 6.16 -1.01 -9.26
CA MET A 42 5.98 -2.36 -8.72
C MET A 42 7.05 -3.32 -9.24
N LYS A 43 7.35 -3.26 -10.54
CA LYS A 43 8.43 -4.04 -11.15
C LYS A 43 9.79 -3.71 -10.53
N GLU A 44 10.12 -2.42 -10.42
CA GLU A 44 11.37 -1.98 -9.80
C GLU A 44 11.51 -2.44 -8.34
N MET A 45 10.45 -2.36 -7.56
CA MET A 45 10.45 -2.83 -6.18
C MET A 45 10.68 -4.34 -6.09
N GLN A 46 10.03 -5.11 -6.98
CA GLN A 46 10.20 -6.55 -7.06
C GLN A 46 11.61 -6.94 -7.47
N GLU A 47 12.17 -6.32 -8.51
CA GLU A 47 13.53 -6.58 -9.00
C GLU A 47 14.60 -6.22 -7.96
N ARG A 48 14.33 -5.22 -7.12
CA ARG A 48 15.21 -4.82 -6.01
C ARG A 48 15.03 -5.64 -4.74
N GLY A 49 14.11 -6.62 -4.76
CA GLY A 49 13.82 -7.44 -3.58
C GLY A 49 13.18 -6.66 -2.43
N ILE A 50 12.51 -5.54 -2.73
CA ILE A 50 11.79 -4.74 -1.74
C ILE A 50 10.40 -5.37 -1.57
N PRO A 51 10.07 -5.89 -0.39
CA PRO A 51 8.82 -6.59 -0.19
C PRO A 51 7.63 -5.62 -0.21
N ARG A 52 6.54 -6.09 -0.78
CA ARG A 52 5.24 -5.47 -0.58
C ARG A 52 4.83 -5.74 0.88
N TYR A 53 4.69 -4.67 1.64
CA TYR A 53 4.36 -4.75 3.06
C TYR A 53 2.87 -4.96 3.29
N ASN A 54 2.05 -4.22 2.53
CA ASN A 54 0.60 -4.30 2.61
C ASN A 54 -0.04 -3.85 1.30
N TYR A 55 -1.31 -4.20 1.13
CA TYR A 55 -2.16 -3.75 0.05
C TYR A 55 -3.56 -3.50 0.60
N ALA A 56 -4.16 -2.40 0.20
CA ALA A 56 -5.52 -2.07 0.58
C ALA A 56 -6.31 -1.51 -0.60
N GLU A 57 -7.57 -1.87 -0.68
CA GLU A 57 -8.53 -1.26 -1.60
C GLU A 57 -9.42 -0.31 -0.82
N MET A 58 -9.71 0.84 -1.39
CA MET A 58 -10.43 1.91 -0.73
C MET A 58 -11.64 2.36 -1.53
N GLY A 59 -12.72 2.61 -0.82
CA GLY A 59 -13.94 3.14 -1.41
C GLY A 59 -14.71 2.13 -2.29
N PRO A 60 -15.77 2.58 -2.95
CA PRO A 60 -16.58 1.75 -3.81
C PRO A 60 -15.89 1.46 -5.15
N VAL A 61 -16.32 0.39 -5.80
CA VAL A 61 -16.04 0.18 -7.22
C VAL A 61 -16.79 1.26 -8.02
N LEU A 62 -16.08 1.96 -8.88
CA LEU A 62 -16.61 3.00 -9.72
C LEU A 62 -17.40 2.40 -10.92
N ALA A 63 -18.17 3.24 -11.62
CA ALA A 63 -19.00 2.81 -12.74
C ALA A 63 -18.20 2.20 -13.91
N ASP A 64 -16.94 2.57 -14.05
CA ASP A 64 -15.99 2.03 -15.03
C ASP A 64 -15.32 0.72 -14.58
N GLY A 65 -15.71 0.18 -13.42
CA GLY A 65 -15.11 -1.03 -12.84
C GLY A 65 -13.80 -0.80 -12.09
N THR A 66 -13.34 0.44 -11.98
CA THR A 66 -12.14 0.76 -11.26
C THR A 66 -12.38 0.94 -9.76
N ARG A 67 -11.34 0.81 -8.97
CA ARG A 67 -11.34 1.06 -7.54
C ARG A 67 -10.00 1.67 -7.13
N LYS A 68 -10.03 2.57 -6.16
CA LYS A 68 -8.78 3.08 -5.57
C LYS A 68 -8.11 1.99 -4.75
N SER A 69 -6.81 1.94 -4.84
CA SER A 69 -5.99 1.07 -4.02
C SER A 69 -4.74 1.78 -3.56
N CYS A 70 -4.12 1.25 -2.54
CA CYS A 70 -2.78 1.63 -2.14
C CYS A 70 -1.93 0.39 -1.90
N THR A 71 -0.68 0.48 -2.28
CA THR A 71 0.33 -0.55 -2.05
C THR A 71 1.40 0.01 -1.16
N PHE A 72 1.74 -0.71 -0.12
CA PHE A 72 2.77 -0.33 0.83
C PHE A 72 4.03 -1.15 0.59
N TYR A 73 5.16 -0.48 0.51
CA TYR A 73 6.48 -1.09 0.37
C TYR A 73 7.31 -0.86 1.63
N ASP A 74 7.97 -1.91 2.09
CA ASP A 74 8.85 -1.82 3.23
C ASP A 74 10.24 -1.30 2.82
N LEU A 75 10.43 -0.01 2.94
CA LEU A 75 11.70 0.67 2.70
C LEU A 75 12.42 1.05 4.00
N ARG A 76 12.01 0.47 5.12
CA ARG A 76 12.62 0.82 6.43
C ARG A 76 14.12 0.56 6.44
N ARG A 77 14.59 -0.47 5.75
CA ARG A 77 16.01 -0.79 5.64
C ARG A 77 16.79 0.22 4.80
N GLN A 78 16.19 0.75 3.75
CA GLN A 78 16.82 1.67 2.79
C GLN A 78 16.66 3.13 3.19
N LEU A 79 15.46 3.50 3.64
CA LEU A 79 15.06 4.88 3.88
C LEU A 79 14.52 5.13 5.30
N GLY A 80 14.41 4.10 6.12
CA GLY A 80 13.84 4.21 7.46
C GLY A 80 12.31 4.37 7.49
N VAL A 81 11.60 4.11 6.39
CA VAL A 81 10.18 4.41 6.27
C VAL A 81 9.45 3.34 5.45
N ILE A 82 8.17 3.16 5.72
CA ILE A 82 7.23 2.46 4.84
C ILE A 82 6.70 3.48 3.83
N LEU A 83 6.68 3.10 2.56
CA LEU A 83 6.17 3.94 1.48
C LEU A 83 4.79 3.45 1.04
N GLU A 84 3.80 4.34 1.10
CA GLU A 84 2.48 4.11 0.53
C GLU A 84 2.41 4.70 -0.88
N CYS A 85 2.00 3.90 -1.84
CA CYS A 85 1.82 4.31 -3.23
C CYS A 85 0.36 4.12 -3.63
N GLY A 86 -0.35 5.23 -3.87
CA GLY A 86 -1.73 5.21 -4.36
C GLY A 86 -1.80 4.76 -5.82
N SER A 87 -2.82 3.98 -6.14
CA SER A 87 -3.06 3.44 -7.47
C SER A 87 -4.54 3.24 -7.74
N VAL A 88 -4.85 2.81 -8.97
CA VAL A 88 -6.18 2.37 -9.40
C VAL A 88 -6.07 0.96 -9.93
N VAL A 89 -6.97 0.09 -9.52
CA VAL A 89 -7.07 -1.29 -9.99
C VAL A 89 -8.40 -1.52 -10.69
N VAL A 90 -8.45 -2.47 -11.61
CA VAL A 90 -9.63 -2.78 -12.40
C VAL A 90 -9.97 -4.26 -12.40
N GLY A 91 -11.24 -4.54 -12.64
CA GLY A 91 -11.74 -5.88 -12.87
C GLY A 91 -11.79 -6.77 -11.63
N PRO A 92 -11.90 -8.09 -11.82
CA PRO A 92 -12.03 -9.05 -10.72
C PRO A 92 -10.84 -9.08 -9.77
N LEU A 93 -9.66 -8.67 -10.25
CA LEU A 93 -8.43 -8.63 -9.46
C LEU A 93 -8.41 -7.48 -8.45
N ALA A 94 -9.27 -6.49 -8.64
CA ALA A 94 -9.36 -5.34 -7.75
C ALA A 94 -9.68 -5.71 -6.29
N SER A 95 -10.32 -6.84 -6.06
CA SER A 95 -10.70 -7.33 -4.73
C SER A 95 -9.75 -8.38 -4.15
N ASP A 96 -8.75 -8.84 -4.91
CA ASP A 96 -7.78 -9.81 -4.41
C ASP A 96 -6.51 -9.11 -3.90
N PRO A 97 -6.32 -9.01 -2.58
CA PRO A 97 -5.11 -8.39 -2.02
C PRO A 97 -3.83 -9.19 -2.31
N ARG A 98 -3.97 -10.41 -2.81
CA ARG A 98 -2.85 -11.27 -3.22
C ARG A 98 -2.50 -11.07 -4.69
N ALA A 99 -3.33 -10.37 -5.44
CA ALA A 99 -3.03 -9.96 -6.81
C ALA A 99 -1.72 -9.17 -6.79
N GLY A 100 -0.63 -9.85 -7.04
CA GLY A 100 0.71 -9.34 -6.81
C GLY A 100 1.50 -9.06 -8.08
N ASN A 101 0.94 -9.42 -9.23
CA ASN A 101 1.60 -9.16 -10.48
C ASN A 101 1.44 -7.70 -10.89
N PRO A 102 2.52 -7.06 -11.35
CA PRO A 102 2.45 -5.70 -11.87
C PRO A 102 1.44 -5.51 -13.00
N GLU A 103 1.13 -6.59 -13.71
CA GLU A 103 0.18 -6.59 -14.82
C GLU A 103 -1.28 -6.50 -14.35
N ASP A 104 -1.55 -6.82 -13.10
CA ASP A 104 -2.89 -6.81 -12.51
C ASP A 104 -3.38 -5.39 -12.19
N PHE A 105 -2.48 -4.41 -12.25
CA PHE A 105 -2.78 -3.03 -11.93
C PHE A 105 -2.75 -2.17 -13.18
N VAL A 106 -3.70 -1.23 -13.24
CA VAL A 106 -3.68 -0.19 -14.25
C VAL A 106 -2.64 0.85 -13.84
N SER A 107 -1.70 1.12 -14.72
CA SER A 107 -0.83 2.29 -14.52
C SER A 107 -1.56 3.54 -14.98
N ASP A 108 -1.41 4.54 -14.23
CA ASP A 108 -1.98 5.87 -14.49
C ASP A 108 -1.46 6.47 -15.80
#